data_f56dfb9c5f75947f2e26c701566cc3fd
#
_entry.id   f56dfb9c5f75947f2e26c701566cc3fd
#
_cell.length_a   1.000
_cell.length_b   1.000
_cell.length_c   1.000
_cell.angle_alpha   90.00
_cell.angle_beta   90.00
_cell.angle_gamma   90.00
#
_symmetry.space_group_name_H-M   'P 1'
#
loop_
_entity.id
_entity.type
_entity.pdbx_description
1 polymer ?
#
loop_
_entity_poly.entity_id
_entity_poly.type
_entity_poly.pdbx_seq_one_letter_code
_entity_poly.pdbx_strand_id
1 'polypeptide(L)'
;MTDKLIHSHEGNFTHGRTAKIIRGYFHRTAVKGDTALGEGNYFANNCVKASFYKVIDLDGNVIESLPPTDTEWATDNWNENLDSLSYEFTGLNGTPLTPAQIRAAIADIKADPATKTIATHRLSITEIRGGHVSGWANHKDVTTAYAIAGGHTDGILESEITVILSGLS
;
A
#
# COMPACT_ATOMS: atom_id res chain seq x y z
N MET A 1 -0.16 13.42 -13.24
CA MET A 1 0.27 14.32 -12.17
C MET A 1 1.54 13.75 -11.61
N THR A 2 2.57 14.56 -11.37
CA THR A 2 3.73 14.09 -10.62
C THR A 2 3.36 14.16 -9.14
N ASP A 3 3.31 13.01 -8.48
CA ASP A 3 3.05 12.94 -7.06
C ASP A 3 4.13 13.71 -6.31
N LYS A 4 3.73 14.41 -5.25
CA LYS A 4 4.69 15.07 -4.39
C LYS A 4 5.37 14.03 -3.50
N LEU A 5 6.69 13.88 -3.61
CA LEU A 5 7.46 13.06 -2.69
C LEU A 5 7.64 13.80 -1.35
N ILE A 6 7.23 13.15 -0.26
CA ILE A 6 7.55 13.54 1.13
C ILE A 6 8.23 12.35 1.76
N HIS A 7 9.56 12.35 1.74
CA HIS A 7 10.37 11.21 2.12
C HIS A 7 10.17 10.83 3.59
N SER A 8 9.87 9.56 3.86
CA SER A 8 9.77 9.01 5.22
C SER A 8 11.06 9.20 6.01
N HIS A 9 10.94 9.28 7.34
CA HIS A 9 12.09 9.31 8.25
C HIS A 9 13.00 8.10 8.05
N GLU A 10 14.32 8.31 8.06
CA GLU A 10 15.35 7.28 7.81
C GLU A 10 15.24 6.01 8.68
N GLY A 11 14.60 6.10 9.82
CA GLY A 11 14.35 4.95 10.70
C GLY A 11 13.10 4.13 10.40
N ASN A 12 12.39 4.42 9.31
CA ASN A 12 11.10 3.82 8.96
C ASN A 12 11.16 2.84 7.78
N PHE A 13 12.29 2.73 7.09
CA PHE A 13 12.45 1.91 5.89
C PHE A 13 13.90 1.40 5.77
N THR A 14 14.17 0.60 4.75
CA THR A 14 15.52 0.14 4.42
C THR A 14 15.92 0.68 3.05
N HIS A 15 17.10 1.30 2.96
CA HIS A 15 17.67 1.74 1.70
C HIS A 15 17.93 0.57 0.77
N GLY A 16 17.52 0.73 -0.46
CA GLY A 16 17.66 -0.27 -1.50
C GLY A 16 16.62 -1.39 -1.40
N ARG A 17 16.36 -2.00 -2.53
CA ARG A 17 15.46 -3.15 -2.70
C ARG A 17 16.20 -4.27 -3.42
N THR A 18 16.15 -5.47 -2.87
CA THR A 18 16.88 -6.63 -3.43
C THR A 18 15.99 -7.53 -4.28
N ALA A 19 14.68 -7.40 -4.18
CA ALA A 19 13.73 -8.20 -4.96
C ALA A 19 13.00 -7.35 -6.01
N LYS A 20 12.53 -8.01 -7.07
CA LYS A 20 11.63 -7.40 -8.06
C LYS A 20 10.25 -7.22 -7.44
N ILE A 21 9.65 -6.05 -7.63
CA ILE A 21 8.28 -5.79 -7.20
C ILE A 21 7.32 -6.64 -8.06
N ILE A 22 6.54 -7.48 -7.40
CA ILE A 22 5.51 -8.33 -8.03
C ILE A 22 4.16 -8.22 -7.33
N ARG A 23 4.09 -7.54 -6.17
CA ARG A 23 2.88 -7.44 -5.34
C ARG A 23 2.53 -6.01 -4.99
N GLY A 24 1.25 -5.79 -4.74
CA GLY A 24 0.73 -4.56 -4.16
C GLY A 24 -0.17 -4.86 -2.98
N TYR A 25 -0.05 -4.06 -1.92
CA TYR A 25 -0.89 -4.18 -0.73
C TYR A 25 -1.68 -2.91 -0.46
N PHE A 26 -2.95 -3.09 -0.10
CA PHE A 26 -3.84 -2.02 0.29
C PHE A 26 -3.97 -1.96 1.81
N HIS A 27 -3.86 -0.75 2.35
CA HIS A 27 -3.90 -0.44 3.77
C HIS A 27 -4.94 0.65 4.06
N ARG A 28 -5.27 0.82 5.33
CA ARG A 28 -6.09 1.93 5.83
C ARG A 28 -5.37 2.57 7.01
N THR A 29 -5.27 3.91 7.01
CA THR A 29 -4.65 4.65 8.12
C THR A 29 -5.42 4.48 9.44
N ALA A 30 -6.69 4.10 9.38
CA ALA A 30 -7.60 3.99 10.52
C ALA A 30 -7.80 5.32 11.30
N VAL A 31 -7.43 6.45 10.70
CA VAL A 31 -7.53 7.79 11.29
C VAL A 31 -8.66 8.57 10.61
N LYS A 32 -9.51 9.23 11.42
CA LYS A 32 -10.62 10.06 10.91
C LYS A 32 -10.12 11.44 10.50
N GLY A 33 -10.45 11.85 9.27
CA GLY A 33 -10.20 13.21 8.78
C GLY A 33 -8.74 13.50 8.43
N ASP A 34 -7.95 12.46 8.26
CA ASP A 34 -6.58 12.58 7.85
C ASP A 34 -6.45 12.90 6.35
N THR A 35 -5.33 13.52 5.97
CA THR A 35 -5.01 13.89 4.59
C THR A 35 -3.73 13.22 4.14
N ALA A 36 -3.56 13.03 2.83
CA ALA A 36 -2.32 12.48 2.28
C ALA A 36 -1.08 13.30 2.70
N LEU A 37 -1.22 14.63 2.72
CA LEU A 37 -0.17 15.52 3.19
C LEU A 37 0.12 15.37 4.68
N GLY A 38 -0.92 15.18 5.50
CA GLY A 38 -0.80 14.96 6.96
C GLY A 38 -0.02 13.68 7.25
N GLU A 39 -0.40 12.56 6.62
CA GLU A 39 0.29 11.28 6.74
C GLU A 39 1.73 11.34 6.24
N GLY A 40 1.98 11.89 5.05
CA GLY A 40 3.33 12.05 4.53
C GLY A 40 4.24 12.82 5.50
N ASN A 41 3.75 13.94 6.06
CA ASN A 41 4.50 14.72 7.05
C ASN A 41 4.69 13.98 8.38
N TYR A 42 3.69 13.19 8.82
CA TYR A 42 3.81 12.40 10.04
C TYR A 42 4.94 11.38 9.93
N PHE A 43 4.97 10.60 8.84
CA PHE A 43 6.01 9.60 8.62
C PHE A 43 7.39 10.22 8.32
N ALA A 44 7.45 11.42 7.74
CA ALA A 44 8.69 12.15 7.52
C ALA A 44 9.33 12.66 8.82
N ASN A 45 8.50 13.07 9.79
CA ASN A 45 8.98 13.71 11.01
C ASN A 45 9.09 12.76 12.21
N ASN A 46 8.58 11.53 12.10
CA ASN A 46 8.53 10.57 13.23
C ASN A 46 9.14 9.23 12.85
N CYS A 47 10.00 8.71 13.74
CA CYS A 47 10.54 7.36 13.65
C CYS A 47 9.55 6.36 14.25
N VAL A 48 8.60 5.89 13.44
CA VAL A 48 7.51 4.99 13.86
C VAL A 48 7.77 3.52 13.55
N LYS A 49 8.89 3.21 12.89
CA LYS A 49 9.28 1.85 12.46
C LYS A 49 8.30 1.21 11.47
N ALA A 50 7.63 2.05 10.67
CA ALA A 50 6.74 1.66 9.60
C ALA A 50 6.83 2.69 8.45
N SER A 51 6.48 2.27 7.26
CA SER A 51 6.39 3.15 6.07
C SER A 51 5.50 2.52 5.02
N PHE A 52 5.11 3.33 4.04
CA PHE A 52 4.33 2.95 2.88
C PHE A 52 4.91 3.58 1.62
N TYR A 53 4.54 3.06 0.46
CA TYR A 53 4.93 3.64 -0.83
C TYR A 53 4.16 4.93 -1.09
N LYS A 54 2.83 4.86 -1.15
CA LYS A 54 1.96 6.03 -1.40
C LYS A 54 0.77 6.07 -0.46
N VAL A 55 0.27 7.27 -0.22
CA VAL A 55 -0.99 7.49 0.49
C VAL A 55 -1.97 8.29 -0.37
N ILE A 56 -3.25 7.90 -0.32
CA ILE A 56 -4.36 8.52 -1.06
C ILE A 56 -5.43 8.98 -0.06
N ASP A 57 -5.71 10.28 -0.03
CA ASP A 57 -6.72 10.84 0.87
C ASP A 57 -8.15 10.79 0.30
N LEU A 58 -9.12 11.20 1.13
CA LEU A 58 -10.54 11.15 0.80
C LEU A 58 -10.90 11.95 -0.48
N ASP A 59 -10.12 12.97 -0.81
CA ASP A 59 -10.31 13.83 -1.99
C ASP A 59 -9.58 13.27 -3.22
N GLY A 60 -8.77 12.20 -3.05
CA GLY A 60 -7.99 11.58 -4.10
C GLY A 60 -6.63 12.25 -4.35
N ASN A 61 -6.14 13.07 -3.41
CA ASN A 61 -4.75 13.55 -3.47
C ASN A 61 -3.80 12.41 -3.16
N VAL A 62 -2.69 12.34 -3.89
CA VAL A 62 -1.66 11.30 -3.75
C VAL A 62 -0.35 11.92 -3.29
N ILE A 63 0.26 11.32 -2.28
CA ILE A 63 1.62 11.63 -1.82
C ILE A 63 2.45 10.35 -1.89
N GLU A 64 3.64 10.45 -2.50
CA GLU A 64 4.66 9.40 -2.44
C GLU A 64 5.48 9.59 -1.17
N SER A 65 5.67 8.52 -0.39
CA SER A 65 6.41 8.52 0.87
C SER A 65 7.80 7.92 0.74
N LEU A 66 7.98 7.00 -0.21
CA LEU A 66 9.27 6.37 -0.50
C LEU A 66 9.44 6.17 -2.00
N PRO A 67 10.66 6.27 -2.55
CA PRO A 67 10.92 5.81 -3.89
C PRO A 67 10.79 4.27 -3.96
N PRO A 68 10.33 3.71 -5.08
CA PRO A 68 10.13 2.25 -5.21
C PRO A 68 11.44 1.45 -5.17
N THR A 69 12.58 2.12 -5.21
CA THR A 69 13.92 1.54 -5.04
C THR A 69 14.26 1.20 -3.60
N ASP A 70 13.55 1.75 -2.63
CA ASP A 70 13.74 1.47 -1.22
C ASP A 70 12.73 0.43 -0.72
N THR A 71 13.04 -0.28 0.36
CA THR A 71 12.18 -1.29 0.95
C THR A 71 11.37 -0.69 2.09
N GLU A 72 10.06 -0.60 1.90
CA GLU A 72 9.12 -0.15 2.93
C GLU A 72 8.97 -1.20 4.05
N TRP A 73 8.52 -0.76 5.23
CA TRP A 73 8.15 -1.62 6.35
C TRP A 73 6.65 -1.53 6.56
N ALA A 74 5.88 -2.21 5.72
CA ALA A 74 4.43 -2.05 5.64
C ALA A 74 3.62 -3.27 6.10
N THR A 75 4.16 -4.50 6.00
CA THR A 75 3.33 -5.71 6.07
C THR A 75 3.63 -6.62 7.26
N ASP A 76 4.37 -6.20 8.26
CA ASP A 76 4.82 -7.05 9.38
C ASP A 76 5.57 -8.34 8.94
N ASN A 77 5.86 -8.49 7.64
CA ASN A 77 6.59 -9.62 7.07
C ASN A 77 7.69 -9.12 6.15
N TRP A 78 8.93 -9.41 6.51
CA TRP A 78 10.09 -8.93 5.76
C TRP A 78 10.12 -9.38 4.29
N ASN A 79 9.78 -10.64 4.03
CA ASN A 79 9.80 -11.17 2.67
C ASN A 79 8.74 -10.48 1.79
N GLU A 80 7.56 -10.19 2.35
CA GLU A 80 6.52 -9.45 1.64
C GLU A 80 6.94 -7.99 1.38
N ASN A 81 7.62 -7.34 2.33
CA ASN A 81 8.14 -5.98 2.14
C ASN A 81 9.18 -5.89 1.01
N LEU A 82 9.97 -6.96 0.79
CA LEU A 82 11.02 -6.97 -0.24
C LEU A 82 10.46 -6.91 -1.67
N ASP A 83 9.31 -7.54 -1.94
CA ASP A 83 8.76 -7.70 -3.29
C ASP A 83 7.43 -7.00 -3.52
N SER A 84 7.02 -6.12 -2.59
CA SER A 84 5.76 -5.37 -2.68
C SER A 84 5.92 -3.86 -2.62
N LEU A 85 4.82 -3.17 -2.99
CA LEU A 85 4.58 -1.76 -2.72
C LEU A 85 3.19 -1.60 -2.09
N SER A 86 3.05 -0.69 -1.12
CA SER A 86 1.79 -0.47 -0.41
C SER A 86 1.17 0.88 -0.68
N TYR A 87 -0.15 0.87 -0.78
CA TYR A 87 -1.02 2.03 -0.88
C TYR A 87 -1.83 2.18 0.39
N GLU A 88 -1.56 3.26 1.13
CA GLU A 88 -2.39 3.69 2.25
C GLU A 88 -3.59 4.49 1.76
N PHE A 89 -4.77 4.20 2.28
CA PHE A 89 -5.96 5.02 2.08
C PHE A 89 -6.36 5.68 3.39
N THR A 90 -6.46 7.01 3.43
CA THR A 90 -6.92 7.69 4.63
C THR A 90 -8.37 7.34 4.96
N GLY A 91 -8.70 7.29 6.24
CA GLY A 91 -10.04 7.00 6.75
C GLY A 91 -10.13 5.76 7.63
N LEU A 92 -11.29 5.54 8.24
CA LEU A 92 -11.49 4.47 9.23
C LEU A 92 -11.58 3.09 8.58
N ASN A 93 -11.03 2.08 9.26
CA ASN A 93 -11.20 0.67 8.88
C ASN A 93 -12.68 0.31 8.74
N GLY A 94 -13.00 -0.49 7.71
CA GLY A 94 -14.36 -0.94 7.43
C GLY A 94 -15.28 0.11 6.81
N THR A 95 -14.82 1.36 6.64
CA THR A 95 -15.59 2.36 5.90
C THR A 95 -15.28 2.28 4.40
N PRO A 96 -16.25 2.49 3.50
CA PRO A 96 -16.01 2.50 2.07
C PRO A 96 -15.01 3.59 1.65
N LEU A 97 -14.22 3.29 0.61
CA LEU A 97 -13.42 4.29 -0.09
C LEU A 97 -14.34 5.30 -0.79
N THR A 98 -13.90 6.54 -0.88
CA THR A 98 -14.59 7.54 -1.70
C THR A 98 -14.40 7.22 -3.20
N PRO A 99 -15.32 7.65 -4.06
CA PRO A 99 -15.10 7.57 -5.51
C PRO A 99 -13.83 8.27 -5.99
N ALA A 100 -13.37 9.30 -5.26
CA ALA A 100 -12.13 10.01 -5.56
C ALA A 100 -10.91 9.14 -5.26
N GLN A 101 -10.88 8.46 -4.11
CA GLN A 101 -9.82 7.50 -3.75
C GLN A 101 -9.71 6.37 -4.78
N ILE A 102 -10.83 5.77 -5.18
CA ILE A 102 -10.85 4.68 -6.18
C ILE A 102 -10.30 5.16 -7.52
N ARG A 103 -10.75 6.33 -8.02
CA ARG A 103 -10.25 6.89 -9.28
C ARG A 103 -8.76 7.21 -9.21
N ALA A 104 -8.31 7.80 -8.09
CA ALA A 104 -6.90 8.14 -7.90
C ALA A 104 -6.03 6.88 -7.88
N ALA A 105 -6.43 5.83 -7.15
CA ALA A 105 -5.71 4.54 -7.12
C ALA A 105 -5.58 3.92 -8.52
N ILE A 106 -6.69 3.84 -9.28
CA ILE A 106 -6.67 3.30 -10.64
C ILE A 106 -5.74 4.12 -11.53
N ALA A 107 -5.84 5.45 -11.50
CA ALA A 107 -5.03 6.32 -12.33
C ALA A 107 -3.54 6.23 -11.99
N ASP A 108 -3.21 6.23 -10.71
CA ASP A 108 -1.84 6.16 -10.24
C ASP A 108 -1.19 4.80 -10.56
N ILE A 109 -1.84 3.68 -10.21
CA ILE A 109 -1.32 2.33 -10.48
C ILE A 109 -1.08 2.10 -11.98
N LYS A 110 -1.95 2.63 -12.86
CA LYS A 110 -1.76 2.55 -14.32
C LYS A 110 -0.58 3.37 -14.82
N ALA A 111 -0.36 4.53 -14.25
CA ALA A 111 0.65 5.48 -14.71
C ALA A 111 2.05 5.17 -14.16
N ASP A 112 2.12 4.60 -12.97
CA ASP A 112 3.36 4.38 -12.24
C ASP A 112 4.16 3.21 -12.80
N PRO A 113 5.41 3.44 -13.28
CA PRO A 113 6.27 2.37 -13.79
C PRO A 113 6.53 1.24 -12.82
N ALA A 114 6.51 1.49 -11.51
CA ALA A 114 6.77 0.49 -10.48
C ALA A 114 5.59 -0.47 -10.26
N THR A 115 4.36 0.01 -10.39
CA THR A 115 3.15 -0.76 -10.07
C THR A 115 2.41 -1.28 -11.29
N LYS A 116 2.48 -0.60 -12.44
CA LYS A 116 1.78 -1.00 -13.68
C LYS A 116 2.12 -2.41 -14.20
N THR A 117 3.21 -2.99 -13.73
CA THR A 117 3.65 -4.36 -14.10
C THR A 117 3.14 -5.42 -13.14
N ILE A 118 2.53 -5.04 -12.02
CA ILE A 118 1.89 -5.98 -11.10
C ILE A 118 0.63 -6.52 -11.79
N ALA A 119 0.45 -7.84 -11.78
CA ALA A 119 -0.72 -8.46 -12.42
C ALA A 119 -2.02 -7.98 -11.78
N THR A 120 -3.06 -7.77 -12.60
CA THR A 120 -4.42 -7.40 -12.14
C THR A 120 -5.15 -8.61 -11.53
N HIS A 121 -4.49 -9.28 -10.59
CA HIS A 121 -4.92 -10.50 -9.95
C HIS A 121 -5.13 -10.28 -8.45
N ARG A 122 -6.25 -10.75 -7.91
CA ARG A 122 -6.51 -10.76 -6.46
C ARG A 122 -5.82 -11.96 -5.84
N LEU A 123 -4.78 -11.74 -5.03
CA LEU A 123 -4.04 -12.80 -4.37
C LEU A 123 -4.89 -13.49 -3.29
N SER A 124 -4.89 -14.81 -3.30
CA SER A 124 -5.40 -15.63 -2.21
C SER A 124 -4.35 -15.78 -1.09
N ILE A 125 -4.80 -16.19 0.10
CA ILE A 125 -3.92 -16.49 1.25
C ILE A 125 -2.85 -17.52 0.90
N THR A 126 -3.19 -18.52 0.10
CA THR A 126 -2.25 -19.56 -0.33
C THR A 126 -1.18 -19.01 -1.28
N GLU A 127 -1.56 -18.13 -2.20
CA GLU A 127 -0.63 -17.48 -3.13
C GLU A 127 0.32 -16.52 -2.42
N ILE A 128 -0.17 -15.77 -1.41
CA ILE A 128 0.68 -14.91 -0.57
C ILE A 128 1.74 -15.78 0.11
N ARG A 129 1.33 -16.85 0.78
CA ARG A 129 2.24 -17.79 1.46
C ARG A 129 3.23 -18.47 0.50
N GLY A 130 2.81 -18.75 -0.73
CA GLY A 130 3.64 -19.39 -1.76
C GLY A 130 4.76 -18.51 -2.34
N GLY A 131 4.66 -17.20 -2.24
CA GLY A 131 5.77 -16.27 -2.50
C GLY A 131 6.05 -15.90 -3.96
N HIS A 132 5.36 -16.46 -4.97
CA HIS A 132 5.78 -16.30 -6.38
C HIS A 132 4.70 -15.75 -7.32
N VAL A 133 3.51 -15.46 -6.82
CA VAL A 133 2.40 -14.98 -7.65
C VAL A 133 2.34 -13.46 -7.60
N SER A 134 2.25 -12.83 -8.78
CA SER A 134 2.07 -11.39 -8.91
C SER A 134 0.61 -11.02 -8.74
N GLY A 135 0.32 -9.97 -7.96
CA GLY A 135 -1.05 -9.49 -7.76
C GLY A 135 -1.21 -8.56 -6.57
N TRP A 136 -2.46 -8.38 -6.15
CA TRP A 136 -2.87 -7.41 -5.14
C TRP A 136 -3.63 -8.06 -3.99
N ALA A 137 -3.42 -7.57 -2.77
CA ALA A 137 -4.09 -8.03 -1.57
C ALA A 137 -4.25 -6.90 -0.54
N ASN A 138 -4.89 -7.19 0.59
CA ASN A 138 -4.89 -6.32 1.77
C ASN A 138 -3.77 -6.71 2.74
N HIS A 139 -3.37 -5.79 3.61
CA HIS A 139 -2.45 -6.09 4.72
C HIS A 139 -2.98 -7.23 5.61
N LYS A 140 -4.26 -7.21 5.98
CA LYS A 140 -4.89 -8.30 6.76
C LYS A 140 -4.69 -9.69 6.17
N ASP A 141 -4.52 -9.80 4.85
CA ASP A 141 -4.30 -11.09 4.18
C ASP A 141 -2.89 -11.62 4.45
N VAL A 142 -1.90 -10.73 4.54
CA VAL A 142 -0.53 -11.08 4.96
C VAL A 142 -0.53 -11.56 6.40
N THR A 143 -1.17 -10.81 7.30
CA THR A 143 -1.34 -11.21 8.71
C THR A 143 -1.96 -12.60 8.82
N THR A 144 -3.00 -12.89 8.01
CA THR A 144 -3.66 -14.21 7.96
C THR A 144 -2.76 -15.28 7.35
N ALA A 145 -2.07 -14.97 6.24
CA ALA A 145 -1.22 -15.92 5.54
C ALA A 145 -0.09 -16.45 6.42
N TYR A 146 0.50 -15.59 7.24
CA TYR A 146 1.63 -15.93 8.11
C TYR A 146 1.26 -16.14 9.57
N ALA A 147 -0.03 -16.06 9.93
CA ALA A 147 -0.54 -16.20 11.30
C ALA A 147 0.20 -15.27 12.30
N ILE A 148 0.39 -14.00 11.92
CA ILE A 148 1.14 -13.02 12.70
C ILE A 148 0.33 -12.64 13.94
N ALA A 149 0.81 -13.02 15.11
CA ALA A 149 0.16 -12.71 16.38
C ALA A 149 0.21 -11.19 16.66
N GLY A 150 -0.97 -10.57 16.84
CA GLY A 150 -1.08 -9.11 17.01
C GLY A 150 -0.83 -8.29 15.75
N GLY A 151 -0.72 -8.95 14.59
CA GLY A 151 -0.55 -8.27 13.29
C GLY A 151 -1.76 -7.43 12.90
N HIS A 152 -1.53 -6.51 11.99
CA HIS A 152 -2.54 -5.56 11.54
C HIS A 152 -3.66 -6.25 10.74
N THR A 153 -4.88 -5.75 10.87
CA THR A 153 -6.07 -6.27 10.19
C THR A 153 -6.71 -5.24 9.27
N ASP A 154 -5.97 -4.19 8.95
CA ASP A 154 -6.38 -3.11 8.06
C ASP A 154 -6.40 -3.55 6.59
N GLY A 155 -7.10 -2.75 5.80
CA GLY A 155 -7.26 -2.91 4.38
C GLY A 155 -8.56 -2.30 3.88
N ILE A 156 -8.79 -2.38 2.58
CA ILE A 156 -10.01 -1.91 1.93
C ILE A 156 -11.04 -3.05 1.79
N LEU A 157 -12.27 -2.73 1.43
CA LEU A 157 -13.32 -3.75 1.23
C LEU A 157 -13.02 -4.62 -0.01
N GLU A 158 -13.42 -5.88 0.01
CA GLU A 158 -13.21 -6.81 -1.12
C GLU A 158 -13.88 -6.32 -2.42
N SER A 159 -15.05 -5.67 -2.29
CA SER A 159 -15.72 -5.04 -3.43
C SER A 159 -14.90 -3.91 -4.04
N GLU A 160 -14.13 -3.19 -3.24
CA GLU A 160 -13.27 -2.08 -3.69
C GLU A 160 -12.01 -2.60 -4.39
N ILE A 161 -11.39 -3.67 -3.87
CA ILE A 161 -10.30 -4.35 -4.58
C ILE A 161 -10.80 -4.78 -5.96
N THR A 162 -11.97 -5.40 -6.03
CA THR A 162 -12.58 -5.83 -7.31
C THR A 162 -12.77 -4.67 -8.27
N VAL A 163 -13.28 -3.52 -7.79
CA VAL A 163 -13.47 -2.32 -8.62
C VAL A 163 -12.14 -1.75 -9.11
N ILE A 164 -11.15 -1.64 -8.21
CA ILE A 164 -9.81 -1.14 -8.58
C ILE A 164 -9.18 -2.05 -9.62
N LEU A 165 -9.12 -3.37 -9.39
CA LEU A 165 -8.51 -4.32 -10.32
C LEU A 165 -9.22 -4.35 -11.69
N SER A 166 -10.55 -4.28 -11.70
CA SER A 166 -11.32 -4.16 -12.96
C SER A 166 -11.01 -2.87 -13.71
N GLY A 167 -10.75 -1.78 -12.99
CA GLY A 167 -10.34 -0.50 -13.56
C GLY A 167 -8.93 -0.51 -14.12
N LEU A 168 -8.05 -1.44 -13.72
CA LEU A 168 -6.69 -1.60 -14.24
C LEU A 168 -6.63 -2.34 -15.59
N SER A 169 -7.64 -3.10 -15.91
CA SER A 169 -7.78 -3.86 -17.18
C SER A 169 -8.10 -2.96 -18.41
#